data_1d92c48f270d260a768ae6251f467dae
#
_entry.id   1d92c48f270d260a768ae6251f467dae
#
_cell.length_a   1.000
_cell.length_b   1.000
_cell.length_c   1.000
_cell.angle_alpha   90.00
_cell.angle_beta   90.00
_cell.angle_gamma   90.00
#
_symmetry.space_group_name_H-M   'P 1'
#
loop_
_entity.id
_entity.type
_entity.pdbx_description
1 polymer ?
#
loop_
_entity_poly.entity_id
_entity_poly.type
_entity_poly.pdbx_seq_one_letter_code
_entity_poly.pdbx_strand_id
1 'polypeptide(L)' 'PPVSLPSDRRLKKNIIKIGESESGLNIYEFEYINKKGTYQGVMSDEIPKEAVLVGDNGYDTVDYSKLDVDFKRIK' A
#
# COMPACT_ATOMS: atom_id res chain seq x y z
N PRO A 1 -14.85 -6.16 10.36
CA PRO A 1 -14.70 -5.34 9.17
C PRO A 1 -13.27 -5.32 8.67
N PRO A 2 -13.07 -5.20 7.37
CA PRO A 2 -11.71 -5.13 6.84
C PRO A 2 -11.02 -3.87 7.32
N VAL A 3 -9.71 -3.97 7.54
CA VAL A 3 -8.90 -2.83 7.93
C VAL A 3 -8.30 -2.22 6.66
N SER A 4 -8.60 -0.93 6.43
CA SER A 4 -7.99 -0.19 5.34
C SER A 4 -6.75 0.52 5.84
N LEU A 5 -5.66 0.41 5.09
CA LEU A 5 -4.38 0.98 5.46
C LEU A 5 -3.98 2.09 4.48
N PRO A 6 -3.35 3.18 4.96
CA PRO A 6 -2.88 4.23 4.06
C PRO A 6 -1.96 3.64 2.99
N SER A 7 -2.26 3.89 1.74
CA SER A 7 -1.48 3.35 0.64
C SER A 7 -1.35 4.32 -0.54
N ASP A 8 -1.72 5.57 -0.31
CA ASP A 8 -1.55 6.64 -1.29
C ASP A 8 -0.06 6.91 -1.51
N ARG A 9 0.38 6.93 -2.76
CA ARG A 9 1.77 7.19 -3.11
C ARG A 9 2.27 8.51 -2.52
N ARG A 10 1.39 9.51 -2.42
CA ARG A 10 1.75 10.85 -1.91
C ARG A 10 2.16 10.85 -0.43
N LEU A 11 1.83 9.80 0.30
CA LEU A 11 2.17 9.66 1.73
C LEU A 11 3.48 8.90 1.95
N LYS A 12 4.13 8.47 0.88
CA LYS A 12 5.27 7.55 0.93
C LYS A 12 6.52 8.17 0.35
N LYS A 13 7.68 7.65 0.80
CA LYS A 13 9.01 8.05 0.27
C LYS A 13 9.91 6.81 0.22
N ASN A 14 11.05 6.95 -0.48
CA ASN A 14 12.02 5.87 -0.63
C ASN A 14 11.39 4.59 -1.16
N ILE A 15 10.57 4.74 -2.19
CA ILE A 15 9.77 3.68 -2.79
C ILE A 15 10.65 2.83 -3.70
N ILE A 16 10.76 1.54 -3.39
CA ILE A 16 11.59 0.60 -4.16
C ILE A 16 10.75 -0.62 -4.49
N LYS A 17 10.63 -0.96 -5.77
CA LYS A 17 9.94 -2.18 -6.18
C LYS A 17 10.80 -3.39 -5.79
N ILE A 18 10.21 -4.33 -5.05
CA ILE A 18 10.90 -5.52 -4.56
C ILE A 18 10.38 -6.82 -5.16
N GLY A 19 9.30 -6.78 -5.90
CA GLY A 19 8.74 -7.98 -6.53
C GLY A 19 7.38 -7.77 -7.13
N GLU A 20 6.73 -8.87 -7.48
CA GLU A 20 5.37 -8.89 -7.99
C GLU A 20 4.62 -10.05 -7.35
N SER A 21 3.32 -9.88 -7.14
CA SER A 21 2.46 -10.96 -6.65
C SER A 21 2.10 -11.91 -7.77
N GLU A 22 1.47 -13.04 -7.43
CA GLU A 22 1.00 -14.00 -8.43
C GLU A 22 0.03 -13.35 -9.42
N SER A 23 -0.82 -12.45 -8.96
CA SER A 23 -1.77 -11.76 -9.85
C SER A 23 -1.13 -10.64 -10.67
N GLY A 24 0.16 -10.37 -10.46
CA GLY A 24 0.89 -9.36 -11.22
C GLY A 24 0.92 -7.97 -10.60
N LEU A 25 0.54 -7.83 -9.34
CA LEU A 25 0.61 -6.57 -8.65
C LEU A 25 2.05 -6.27 -8.22
N ASN A 26 2.48 -5.03 -8.38
CA ASN A 26 3.80 -4.62 -7.93
C ASN A 26 3.87 -4.57 -6.42
N ILE A 27 4.93 -5.11 -5.85
CA ILE A 27 5.19 -5.09 -4.41
C ILE A 27 6.34 -4.13 -4.16
N TYR A 28 6.16 -3.23 -3.20
CA TYR A 28 7.15 -2.20 -2.87
C TYR A 28 7.59 -2.27 -1.42
N GLU A 29 8.82 -1.85 -1.22
CA GLU A 29 9.33 -1.43 0.08
C GLU A 29 9.25 0.09 0.11
N PHE A 30 8.82 0.68 1.22
CA PHE A 30 8.67 2.13 1.32
C PHE A 30 8.62 2.59 2.77
N GLU A 31 8.75 3.89 2.96
CA GLU A 31 8.55 4.55 4.25
C GLU A 31 7.38 5.51 4.14
N TYR A 32 6.67 5.72 5.24
CA TYR A 32 5.69 6.80 5.32
C TYR A 32 6.42 8.09 5.66
N ILE A 33 6.01 9.21 5.07
CA ILE A 33 6.69 10.51 5.26
C ILE A 33 6.69 10.94 6.73
N ASN A 34 5.61 10.66 7.46
CA ASN A 34 5.42 11.13 8.83
C ASN A 34 5.51 10.03 9.88
N LYS A 35 6.13 8.91 9.57
CA LYS A 35 6.17 7.76 10.47
C LYS A 35 7.48 7.00 10.28
N LYS A 36 8.07 6.53 11.36
CA LYS A 36 9.28 5.70 11.30
C LYS A 36 8.97 4.28 10.85
N GLY A 37 9.94 3.65 10.24
CA GLY A 37 9.87 2.25 9.82
C GLY A 37 9.79 2.09 8.32
N THR A 38 10.18 0.89 7.88
CA THR A 38 10.10 0.47 6.48
C THR A 38 9.01 -0.58 6.35
N TYR A 39 8.18 -0.44 5.35
CA TYR A 39 7.00 -1.29 5.15
C TYR A 39 7.00 -1.92 3.77
N GLN A 40 6.28 -3.03 3.66
CA GLN A 40 5.99 -3.67 2.39
C GLN A 40 4.52 -3.48 2.05
N GLY A 41 4.23 -3.17 0.81
CA GLY A 41 2.85 -3.07 0.35
C GLY A 41 2.76 -2.62 -1.10
N VAL A 42 1.57 -2.15 -1.46
CA VAL A 42 1.24 -1.71 -2.82
C VAL A 42 1.10 -0.20 -2.89
N MET A 43 0.96 0.31 -4.12
CA MET A 43 0.55 1.71 -4.37
C MET A 43 -0.90 1.71 -4.81
N SER A 44 -1.72 2.59 -4.22
CA SER A 44 -3.15 2.61 -4.49
C SER A 44 -3.50 2.87 -5.95
N ASP A 45 -2.60 3.53 -6.71
CA ASP A 45 -2.84 3.84 -8.11
C ASP A 45 -2.49 2.68 -9.07
N GLU A 46 -2.08 1.53 -8.55
CA GLU A 46 -1.67 0.38 -9.37
C GLU A 46 -2.48 -0.89 -9.09
N ILE A 47 -3.55 -0.80 -8.32
CA ILE A 47 -4.33 -1.98 -7.89
C ILE A 47 -5.78 -1.84 -8.31
N PRO A 48 -6.56 -2.94 -8.26
CA PRO A 48 -7.99 -2.87 -8.58
C PRO A 48 -8.73 -1.86 -7.72
N LYS A 49 -9.60 -1.09 -8.35
CA LYS A 49 -10.32 0.00 -7.69
C LYS A 49 -11.21 -0.47 -6.54
N GLU A 50 -11.72 -1.69 -6.61
CA GLU A 50 -12.55 -2.26 -5.55
C GLU A 50 -11.80 -2.44 -4.23
N ALA A 51 -10.47 -2.41 -4.26
CA ALA A 51 -9.65 -2.49 -3.05
C ALA A 51 -9.27 -1.12 -2.50
N VAL A 52 -9.64 -0.03 -3.18
CA VAL A 52 -9.25 1.33 -2.81
C VAL A 52 -10.42 2.08 -2.22
N LEU A 53 -10.19 2.73 -1.08
CA LEU A 53 -11.16 3.63 -0.45
C LEU A 53 -10.49 4.99 -0.27
N VAL A 54 -11.19 6.06 -0.66
CA VAL A 54 -10.68 7.41 -0.41
C VAL A 54 -11.07 7.81 1.00
N GLY A 55 -10.07 8.18 1.81
CA GLY A 55 -10.32 8.63 3.18
C GLY A 55 -10.88 10.05 3.23
N ASP A 56 -11.37 10.44 4.41
CA ASP A 56 -11.94 11.77 4.63
C ASP A 56 -10.92 12.88 4.38
N ASN A 57 -9.64 12.57 4.50
CA ASN A 57 -8.55 13.50 4.24
C ASN A 57 -8.15 13.59 2.76
N GLY A 58 -8.85 12.87 1.88
CA GLY A 58 -8.57 12.88 0.45
C GLY A 58 -7.45 11.96 -0.01
N TYR A 59 -6.85 11.20 0.90
CA TYR A 59 -5.81 10.22 0.57
C TYR A 59 -6.38 8.82 0.50
N ASP A 60 -5.81 7.99 -0.39
CA ASP A 60 -6.29 6.62 -0.61
C ASP A 60 -5.85 5.69 0.52
N THR A 61 -6.77 4.81 0.91
CA THR A 61 -6.46 3.65 1.75
C THR A 61 -6.72 2.39 0.93
N VAL A 62 -6.13 1.27 1.35
CA VAL A 62 -6.25 0.00 0.64
C VAL A 62 -6.73 -1.08 1.59
N ASP A 63 -7.72 -1.83 1.13
CA ASP A 63 -8.18 -3.04 1.81
C ASP A 63 -7.36 -4.23 1.31
N TYR A 64 -6.32 -4.58 2.05
CA TYR A 64 -5.41 -5.66 1.67
C TYR A 64 -6.05 -7.04 1.67
N SER A 65 -7.22 -7.20 2.31
CA SER A 65 -7.93 -8.50 2.25
C SER A 65 -8.41 -8.85 0.85
N LYS A 66 -8.45 -7.87 -0.05
CA LYS A 66 -8.86 -8.06 -1.45
C LYS A 66 -7.68 -8.28 -2.40
N LEU A 67 -6.47 -8.33 -1.87
CA LEU A 67 -5.24 -8.44 -2.66
C LEU A 67 -4.43 -9.68 -2.26
N ASP A 68 -3.56 -10.12 -3.15
CA ASP A 68 -2.60 -11.20 -2.87
C ASP A 68 -1.22 -10.63 -2.48
N VAL A 69 -1.21 -9.47 -1.85
CA VAL A 69 -0.01 -8.83 -1.30
C VAL A 69 -0.23 -8.59 0.18
N ASP A 70 0.73 -8.98 1.01
CA ASP A 70 0.67 -8.71 2.44
C ASP A 70 1.27 -7.34 2.76
N PHE A 71 0.57 -6.58 3.59
CA PHE A 71 1.12 -5.38 4.19
C PHE A 71 1.83 -5.77 5.47
N LYS A 72 3.09 -5.36 5.61
CA LYS A 72 3.83 -5.64 6.84
C LYS A 72 4.98 -4.65 7.04
N ARG A 73 5.36 -4.45 8.29
CA ARG A 73 6.57 -3.70 8.61
C ARG A 73 7.77 -4.62 8.40
N ILE A 74 8.80 -4.14 7.71
CA ILE A 74 10.02 -4.89 7.41
C ILE A 74 11.15 -4.53 8.37
N LYS A 75 11.27 -3.24 8.69
CA LYS A 75 12.36 -2.75 9.55
C LYS A 75 11.87 -1.73 10.56
#